data_b93c21e8f7625bc7c0b79a73ce8d4f63
#
_entry.id   b93c21e8f7625bc7c0b79a73ce8d4f63
#
_cell.length_a   1.000
_cell.length_b   1.000
_cell.length_c   1.000
_cell.angle_alpha   90.00
_cell.angle_beta   90.00
_cell.angle_gamma   90.00
#
_symmetry.space_group_name_H-M   'P 1'
#
loop_
_entity.id
_entity.type
_entity.pdbx_description
1 polymer ?
#
loop_
_entity_poly.entity_id
_entity_poly.type
_entity_poly.pdbx_seq_one_letter_code
_entity_poly.pdbx_strand_id
1 'polypeptide(L)'
;MKNILDFTLEELKEWMKENGESAFRAKQIFDWIYKKEVFNFEEMKNISKALISKLSENFYIGIPEVIDYLSSSEDGTRKILLGLGDGNIIECVIMKYKYGNSICVSTQIGCRMGCKFCASTLEGMVRNLTAGEILSEVLIGQKLLGERISNIVLMGSGEPLDNYDNVMKFLELVNADYGLNIGQRHITLSTCGLVPKIREMADKEMQVTLAISLHAVSDEKRKTIMPIANKYSISEILEACNYYIEKTGRRITFEYSLVSGVNDTKEDAKSLGRLLKGMLCHVNLIPVNEIKENEFKKSTKKDIETFLNTLKTYGVEATVRREMGSDINAACGQLRRSYIKSKGLKL
;
A
#
# COMPACT_ATOMS: atom_id res chain seq x y z
N MET A 1 12.29 -23.96 -3.42
CA MET A 1 12.08 -23.56 -2.01
C MET A 1 10.94 -22.56 -1.94
N LYS A 2 10.12 -22.59 -0.88
CA LYS A 2 8.98 -21.70 -0.66
C LYS A 2 9.39 -20.58 0.28
N ASN A 3 8.82 -19.36 0.11
CA ASN A 3 9.02 -18.30 1.09
C ASN A 3 8.16 -18.61 2.33
N ILE A 4 8.78 -18.79 3.50
CA ILE A 4 8.05 -19.11 4.74
C ILE A 4 7.12 -17.95 5.17
N LEU A 5 7.39 -16.72 4.74
CA LEU A 5 6.55 -15.55 5.02
C LEU A 5 5.20 -15.59 4.29
N ASP A 6 5.03 -16.44 3.28
CA ASP A 6 3.74 -16.66 2.61
C ASP A 6 2.81 -17.61 3.39
N PHE A 7 3.30 -18.23 4.47
CA PHE A 7 2.57 -19.24 5.23
C PHE A 7 1.88 -18.65 6.45
N THR A 8 0.64 -19.09 6.69
CA THR A 8 -0.02 -18.91 7.99
C THR A 8 0.56 -19.87 9.02
N LEU A 9 0.27 -19.63 10.30
CA LEU A 9 0.67 -20.54 11.37
C LEU A 9 0.07 -21.95 11.18
N GLU A 10 -1.19 -22.03 10.72
CA GLU A 10 -1.86 -23.32 10.50
C GLU A 10 -1.23 -24.08 9.32
N GLU A 11 -0.96 -23.41 8.20
CA GLU A 11 -0.26 -24.04 7.07
C GLU A 11 1.13 -24.55 7.45
N LEU A 12 1.87 -23.80 8.27
CA LEU A 12 3.17 -24.24 8.75
C LEU A 12 3.06 -25.40 9.77
N LYS A 13 2.03 -25.43 10.62
CA LYS A 13 1.74 -26.54 11.52
C LYS A 13 1.40 -27.83 10.76
N GLU A 14 0.64 -27.72 9.67
CA GLU A 14 0.33 -28.86 8.81
C GLU A 14 1.60 -29.41 8.18
N TRP A 15 2.42 -28.55 7.60
CA TRP A 15 3.71 -28.93 7.05
C TRP A 15 4.60 -29.63 8.11
N MET A 16 4.64 -29.12 9.35
CA MET A 16 5.39 -29.76 10.44
C MET A 16 4.91 -31.19 10.68
N LYS A 17 3.60 -31.41 10.78
CA LYS A 17 3.03 -32.77 11.00
C LYS A 17 3.36 -33.73 9.86
N GLU A 18 3.23 -33.27 8.61
CA GLU A 18 3.55 -34.05 7.40
C GLU A 18 5.03 -34.48 7.35
N ASN A 19 5.92 -33.67 7.95
CA ASN A 19 7.36 -33.92 8.00
C ASN A 19 7.82 -34.57 9.32
N GLY A 20 6.90 -35.10 10.13
CA GLY A 20 7.21 -35.83 11.36
C GLY A 20 7.66 -34.91 12.52
N GLU A 21 7.34 -33.63 12.46
CA GLU A 21 7.72 -32.66 13.48
C GLU A 21 6.51 -32.22 14.32
N SER A 22 6.78 -31.72 15.54
CA SER A 22 5.72 -31.21 16.40
C SER A 22 5.16 -29.88 15.84
N ALA A 23 3.83 -29.76 15.72
CA ALA A 23 3.13 -28.57 15.29
C ALA A 23 3.49 -27.32 16.14
N PHE A 24 3.87 -27.51 17.40
CA PHE A 24 4.32 -26.42 18.28
C PHE A 24 5.57 -25.70 17.73
N ARG A 25 6.42 -26.38 16.94
CA ARG A 25 7.63 -25.81 16.36
C ARG A 25 7.31 -24.67 15.38
N ALA A 26 6.18 -24.73 14.69
CA ALA A 26 5.73 -23.65 13.80
C ALA A 26 5.64 -22.31 14.53
N LYS A 27 5.03 -22.30 15.72
CA LYS A 27 4.94 -21.08 16.55
C LYS A 27 6.31 -20.59 17.00
N GLN A 28 7.22 -21.49 17.36
CA GLN A 28 8.57 -21.10 17.77
C GLN A 28 9.33 -20.40 16.63
N ILE A 29 9.18 -20.89 15.40
CA ILE A 29 9.81 -20.28 14.21
C ILE A 29 9.25 -18.90 13.96
N PHE A 30 7.90 -18.74 14.02
CA PHE A 30 7.28 -17.43 13.84
C PHE A 30 7.62 -16.46 14.98
N ASP A 31 7.77 -16.94 16.22
CA ASP A 31 8.26 -16.09 17.31
C ASP A 31 9.68 -15.57 17.05
N TRP A 32 10.55 -16.36 16.40
CA TRP A 32 11.87 -15.89 15.99
C TRP A 32 11.79 -14.83 14.89
N ILE A 33 10.93 -15.05 13.90
CA ILE A 33 10.77 -14.12 12.76
C ILE A 33 10.10 -12.82 13.20
N TYR A 34 8.93 -12.90 13.83
CA TYR A 34 8.09 -11.73 14.08
C TYR A 34 8.44 -10.96 15.36
N LYS A 35 8.89 -11.67 16.42
CA LYS A 35 9.16 -11.02 17.71
C LYS A 35 10.62 -10.73 17.96
N LYS A 36 11.51 -11.57 17.41
CA LYS A 36 12.97 -11.42 17.60
C LYS A 36 13.67 -10.86 16.36
N GLU A 37 12.95 -10.70 15.26
CA GLU A 37 13.46 -10.17 13.98
C GLU A 37 14.71 -10.91 13.48
N VAL A 38 14.72 -12.25 13.69
CA VAL A 38 15.78 -13.15 13.24
C VAL A 38 15.33 -13.78 11.92
N PHE A 39 16.09 -13.56 10.87
CA PHE A 39 15.76 -13.94 9.51
C PHE A 39 16.73 -15.00 8.93
N ASN A 40 17.35 -15.76 9.80
CA ASN A 40 18.19 -16.89 9.45
C ASN A 40 17.84 -18.07 10.35
N PHE A 41 17.51 -19.23 9.79
CA PHE A 41 17.15 -20.44 10.56
C PHE A 41 18.28 -20.90 11.47
N GLU A 42 19.54 -20.76 11.04
CA GLU A 42 20.73 -21.17 11.82
C GLU A 42 20.89 -20.39 13.14
N GLU A 43 20.29 -19.19 13.24
CA GLU A 43 20.33 -18.36 14.44
C GLU A 43 19.23 -18.70 15.46
N MET A 44 18.30 -19.61 15.12
CA MET A 44 17.16 -19.99 15.96
C MET A 44 17.55 -21.04 17.01
N LYS A 45 18.22 -20.59 18.08
CA LYS A 45 18.94 -21.43 19.08
C LYS A 45 18.11 -22.53 19.76
N ASN A 46 16.79 -22.43 19.82
CA ASN A 46 15.91 -23.44 20.43
C ASN A 46 15.26 -24.39 19.41
N ILE A 47 15.69 -24.34 18.17
CA ILE A 47 15.28 -25.24 17.10
C ILE A 47 16.39 -26.26 16.90
N SER A 48 16.03 -27.56 16.76
CA SER A 48 17.02 -28.63 16.55
C SER A 48 17.71 -28.50 15.19
N LYS A 49 18.98 -28.89 15.12
CA LYS A 49 19.74 -28.86 13.86
C LYS A 49 19.06 -29.68 12.76
N ALA A 50 18.44 -30.82 13.10
CA ALA A 50 17.69 -31.64 12.16
C ALA A 50 16.50 -30.88 11.55
N LEU A 51 15.74 -30.14 12.37
CA LEU A 51 14.62 -29.35 11.88
C LEU A 51 15.13 -28.15 11.08
N ILE A 52 16.23 -27.49 11.49
CA ILE A 52 16.86 -26.42 10.71
C ILE A 52 17.23 -26.90 9.31
N SER A 53 17.86 -28.09 9.18
CA SER A 53 18.19 -28.68 7.87
C SER A 53 16.93 -28.86 7.02
N LYS A 54 15.88 -29.50 7.57
CA LYS A 54 14.59 -29.68 6.86
C LYS A 54 13.97 -28.36 6.42
N LEU A 55 14.02 -27.33 7.29
CA LEU A 55 13.51 -26.00 6.96
C LEU A 55 14.30 -25.37 5.81
N SER A 56 15.64 -25.41 5.89
CA SER A 56 16.53 -24.81 4.87
C SER A 56 16.45 -25.53 3.52
N GLU A 57 16.08 -26.81 3.49
CA GLU A 57 15.83 -27.56 2.25
C GLU A 57 14.49 -27.19 1.58
N ASN A 58 13.47 -26.79 2.35
CA ASN A 58 12.12 -26.57 1.86
C ASN A 58 11.75 -25.10 1.78
N PHE A 59 12.30 -24.26 2.66
CA PHE A 59 11.96 -22.85 2.81
C PHE A 59 13.16 -21.95 2.75
N TYR A 60 12.88 -20.68 2.48
CA TYR A 60 13.74 -19.55 2.77
C TYR A 60 12.94 -18.47 3.49
N ILE A 61 13.61 -17.58 4.22
CA ILE A 61 12.97 -16.41 4.83
C ILE A 61 13.21 -15.24 3.87
N GLY A 62 12.16 -14.87 3.14
CA GLY A 62 12.21 -13.94 2.02
C GLY A 62 12.33 -12.47 2.45
N ILE A 63 13.41 -12.12 3.16
CA ILE A 63 13.70 -10.73 3.49
C ILE A 63 14.53 -10.12 2.36
N PRO A 64 14.08 -8.97 1.78
CA PRO A 64 14.80 -8.31 0.71
C PRO A 64 16.11 -7.67 1.20
N GLU A 65 17.06 -7.53 0.30
CA GLU A 65 18.29 -6.76 0.54
C GLU A 65 17.99 -5.25 0.59
N VAL A 66 18.56 -4.54 1.56
CA VAL A 66 18.48 -3.07 1.61
C VAL A 66 19.52 -2.50 0.67
N ILE A 67 19.09 -2.02 -0.50
CA ILE A 67 19.99 -1.46 -1.53
C ILE A 67 20.34 -0.01 -1.20
N ASP A 68 19.36 0.76 -0.74
CA ASP A 68 19.55 2.17 -0.40
C ASP A 68 18.55 2.61 0.67
N TYR A 69 18.92 3.64 1.41
CA TYR A 69 18.16 4.17 2.52
C TYR A 69 18.30 5.68 2.58
N LEU A 70 17.22 6.38 2.24
CA LEU A 70 17.17 7.84 2.21
C LEU A 70 16.37 8.38 3.39
N SER A 71 16.86 9.40 4.04
CA SER A 71 16.16 10.11 5.13
C SER A 71 15.88 11.55 4.75
N SER A 72 14.62 11.96 4.85
CA SER A 72 14.25 13.37 4.71
C SER A 72 14.83 14.20 5.85
N SER A 73 15.43 15.32 5.50
CA SER A 73 15.90 16.33 6.46
C SER A 73 14.78 17.23 6.97
N GLU A 74 13.62 17.25 6.31
CA GLU A 74 12.50 18.14 6.59
C GLU A 74 11.51 17.55 7.61
N ASP A 75 11.24 16.23 7.54
CA ASP A 75 10.15 15.63 8.31
C ASP A 75 10.47 14.23 8.87
N GLY A 76 11.69 13.72 8.63
CA GLY A 76 12.15 12.42 9.12
C GLY A 76 11.54 11.23 8.38
N THR A 77 10.86 11.44 7.25
CA THR A 77 10.41 10.39 6.34
C THR A 77 11.62 9.60 5.84
N ARG A 78 11.47 8.28 5.73
CA ARG A 78 12.54 7.38 5.27
C ARG A 78 12.06 6.60 4.08
N LYS A 79 12.79 6.66 2.97
CA LYS A 79 12.57 5.83 1.79
C LYS A 79 13.61 4.73 1.73
N ILE A 80 13.15 3.50 1.56
CA ILE A 80 13.97 2.30 1.54
C ILE A 80 13.83 1.64 0.18
N LEU A 81 14.94 1.37 -0.47
CA LEU A 81 15.01 0.60 -1.70
C LEU A 81 15.37 -0.84 -1.35
N LEU A 82 14.54 -1.76 -1.77
CA LEU A 82 14.58 -3.18 -1.42
C LEU A 82 14.80 -4.03 -2.66
N GLY A 83 15.90 -4.80 -2.68
CA GLY A 83 16.22 -5.78 -3.71
C GLY A 83 15.56 -7.12 -3.44
N LEU A 84 14.75 -7.58 -4.38
CA LEU A 84 14.11 -8.89 -4.33
C LEU A 84 15.01 -9.98 -4.90
N GLY A 85 14.76 -11.25 -4.52
CA GLY A 85 15.56 -12.39 -4.93
C GLY A 85 15.60 -12.66 -6.45
N ASP A 86 14.71 -12.06 -7.22
CA ASP A 86 14.69 -12.11 -8.69
C ASP A 86 15.39 -10.92 -9.37
N GLY A 87 16.08 -10.09 -8.59
CA GLY A 87 16.82 -8.91 -9.07
C GLY A 87 15.96 -7.66 -9.26
N ASN A 88 14.66 -7.74 -9.05
CA ASN A 88 13.81 -6.56 -9.09
C ASN A 88 13.96 -5.71 -7.83
N ILE A 89 13.66 -4.41 -7.94
CA ILE A 89 13.72 -3.46 -6.83
C ILE A 89 12.34 -2.88 -6.59
N ILE A 90 11.97 -2.78 -5.31
CA ILE A 90 10.76 -2.09 -4.84
C ILE A 90 11.14 -0.98 -3.86
N GLU A 91 10.24 -0.05 -3.65
CA GLU A 91 10.40 1.04 -2.71
C GLU A 91 9.30 0.98 -1.65
N CYS A 92 9.68 1.16 -0.38
CA CYS A 92 8.73 1.44 0.69
C CYS A 92 9.13 2.73 1.43
N VAL A 93 8.15 3.33 2.13
CA VAL A 93 8.35 4.62 2.80
C VAL A 93 7.83 4.54 4.23
N ILE A 94 8.68 4.90 5.19
CA ILE A 94 8.31 5.03 6.61
C ILE A 94 8.09 6.50 6.93
N MET A 95 6.94 6.79 7.54
CA MET A 95 6.53 8.12 7.96
C MET A 95 6.27 8.12 9.48
N LYS A 96 6.86 9.07 10.19
CA LYS A 96 6.62 9.26 11.62
C LYS A 96 5.49 10.25 11.87
N TYR A 97 4.48 9.79 12.59
CA TYR A 97 3.38 10.64 13.05
C TYR A 97 3.30 10.63 14.59
N LYS A 98 2.62 11.61 15.17
CA LYS A 98 2.39 11.68 16.63
C LYS A 98 1.60 10.48 17.16
N TYR A 99 0.82 9.82 16.31
CA TYR A 99 0.00 8.64 16.64
C TYR A 99 0.66 7.30 16.30
N GLY A 100 1.93 7.31 15.89
CA GLY A 100 2.71 6.11 15.61
C GLY A 100 3.37 6.13 14.24
N ASN A 101 4.19 5.11 13.99
CA ASN A 101 4.91 4.95 12.74
C ASN A 101 4.02 4.29 11.69
N SER A 102 4.00 4.85 10.50
CA SER A 102 3.28 4.31 9.34
C SER A 102 4.26 3.87 8.27
N ILE A 103 3.96 2.75 7.59
CA ILE A 103 4.72 2.32 6.42
C ILE A 103 3.82 2.29 5.18
N CYS A 104 4.32 2.86 4.08
CA CYS A 104 3.74 2.74 2.75
C CYS A 104 4.42 1.60 2.03
N VAL A 105 3.65 0.57 1.66
CA VAL A 105 4.16 -0.65 1.02
C VAL A 105 3.71 -0.74 -0.43
N SER A 106 4.53 -1.40 -1.24
CA SER A 106 4.24 -1.75 -2.63
C SER A 106 3.48 -3.07 -2.71
N THR A 107 2.71 -3.28 -3.76
CA THR A 107 1.97 -4.53 -3.99
C THR A 107 2.31 -5.19 -5.31
N GLN A 108 2.98 -4.46 -6.19
CA GLN A 108 3.41 -4.92 -7.51
C GLN A 108 4.77 -4.29 -7.85
N ILE A 109 5.49 -4.92 -8.74
CA ILE A 109 6.65 -4.33 -9.39
C ILE A 109 6.15 -3.57 -10.62
N GLY A 110 6.06 -2.23 -10.49
CA GLY A 110 5.38 -1.37 -11.46
C GLY A 110 3.86 -1.47 -11.35
N CYS A 111 3.13 -0.84 -12.28
CA CYS A 111 1.67 -0.82 -12.28
C CYS A 111 1.13 -0.70 -13.71
N ARG A 112 0.10 -1.49 -14.06
CA ARG A 112 -0.51 -1.45 -15.40
C ARG A 112 -1.70 -0.51 -15.52
N MET A 113 -2.09 0.22 -14.47
CA MET A 113 -3.29 1.07 -14.48
C MET A 113 -3.13 2.33 -15.32
N GLY A 114 -1.90 2.78 -15.58
CA GLY A 114 -1.59 3.86 -16.52
C GLY A 114 -2.01 5.26 -16.07
N CYS A 115 -2.18 5.49 -14.75
CA CYS A 115 -2.50 6.81 -14.21
C CYS A 115 -1.41 7.81 -14.58
N LYS A 116 -1.76 8.90 -15.29
CA LYS A 116 -0.79 9.82 -15.90
C LYS A 116 0.02 10.65 -14.91
N PHE A 117 -0.46 10.77 -13.68
CA PHE A 117 0.23 11.49 -12.59
C PHE A 117 1.13 10.59 -11.73
N CYS A 118 1.22 9.28 -12.02
CA CYS A 118 1.91 8.31 -11.16
C CYS A 118 3.15 7.72 -11.84
N ALA A 119 4.32 7.88 -11.22
CA ALA A 119 5.58 7.36 -11.74
C ALA A 119 5.64 5.83 -11.77
N SER A 120 4.88 5.12 -10.91
CA SER A 120 4.85 3.65 -10.89
C SER A 120 4.27 3.02 -12.16
N THR A 121 3.59 3.81 -13.01
CA THR A 121 2.99 3.32 -14.27
C THR A 121 3.88 3.48 -15.49
N LEU A 122 4.98 4.22 -15.38
CA LEU A 122 5.83 4.63 -16.52
C LEU A 122 6.46 3.45 -17.25
N GLU A 123 6.85 2.41 -16.52
CA GLU A 123 7.52 1.23 -17.07
C GLU A 123 6.58 0.00 -17.13
N GLY A 124 5.29 0.21 -16.89
CA GLY A 124 4.31 -0.87 -16.82
C GLY A 124 4.50 -1.76 -15.59
N MET A 125 3.86 -2.92 -15.61
CA MET A 125 3.90 -3.92 -14.54
C MET A 125 4.77 -5.11 -14.97
N VAL A 126 5.64 -5.56 -14.06
CA VAL A 126 6.44 -6.78 -14.25
C VAL A 126 5.71 -7.97 -13.68
N ARG A 127 5.39 -7.93 -12.37
CA ARG A 127 4.66 -8.98 -11.66
C ARG A 127 4.01 -8.49 -10.37
N ASN A 128 3.12 -9.29 -9.87
CA ASN A 128 2.60 -9.16 -8.52
C ASN A 128 3.70 -9.48 -7.48
N LEU A 129 3.65 -8.83 -6.32
CA LEU A 129 4.37 -9.28 -5.13
C LEU A 129 3.57 -10.40 -4.46
N THR A 130 4.26 -11.39 -3.87
CA THR A 130 3.63 -12.37 -3.00
C THR A 130 3.22 -11.74 -1.67
N ALA A 131 2.37 -12.41 -0.91
CA ALA A 131 1.98 -11.94 0.42
C ALA A 131 3.19 -11.77 1.35
N GLY A 132 4.13 -12.72 1.30
CA GLY A 132 5.38 -12.68 2.06
C GLY A 132 6.33 -11.57 1.62
N GLU A 133 6.37 -11.22 0.32
CA GLU A 133 7.16 -10.09 -0.15
C GLU A 133 6.59 -8.75 0.37
N ILE A 134 5.26 -8.56 0.35
CA ILE A 134 4.62 -7.37 0.92
C ILE A 134 4.85 -7.31 2.44
N LEU A 135 4.73 -8.44 3.14
CA LEU A 135 4.99 -8.54 4.58
C LEU A 135 6.44 -8.23 4.93
N SER A 136 7.38 -8.64 4.08
CA SER A 136 8.82 -8.39 4.28
C SER A 136 9.19 -6.92 4.26
N GLU A 137 8.46 -6.07 3.52
CA GLU A 137 8.64 -4.61 3.57
C GLU A 137 8.37 -4.07 4.98
N VAL A 138 7.30 -4.57 5.63
CA VAL A 138 6.96 -4.16 7.00
C VAL A 138 8.00 -4.65 8.01
N LEU A 139 8.43 -5.92 7.89
CA LEU A 139 9.42 -6.53 8.79
C LEU A 139 10.77 -5.80 8.71
N ILE A 140 11.28 -5.57 7.50
CA ILE A 140 12.56 -4.88 7.33
C ILE A 140 12.45 -3.40 7.70
N GLY A 141 11.33 -2.77 7.39
CA GLY A 141 11.04 -1.39 7.79
C GLY A 141 11.04 -1.22 9.31
N GLN A 142 10.38 -2.12 10.04
CA GLN A 142 10.37 -2.13 11.50
C GLN A 142 11.77 -2.35 12.08
N LYS A 143 12.51 -3.33 11.57
CA LYS A 143 13.90 -3.61 11.99
C LYS A 143 14.83 -2.41 11.79
N LEU A 144 14.77 -1.74 10.63
CA LEU A 144 15.59 -0.56 10.33
C LEU A 144 15.18 0.67 11.16
N LEU A 145 13.90 0.79 11.48
CA LEU A 145 13.41 1.87 12.33
C LEU A 145 13.82 1.66 13.80
N GLY A 146 13.92 0.40 14.26
CA GLY A 146 14.10 0.03 15.67
C GLY A 146 12.87 0.31 16.53
N GLU A 147 11.72 0.60 15.91
CA GLU A 147 10.45 0.93 16.56
C GLU A 147 9.31 0.20 15.85
N ARG A 148 8.23 -0.09 16.60
CA ARG A 148 7.05 -0.74 16.01
C ARG A 148 6.42 0.09 14.89
N ILE A 149 6.08 -0.57 13.80
CA ILE A 149 5.15 -0.06 12.79
C ILE A 149 3.73 -0.28 13.29
N SER A 150 2.95 0.80 13.36
CA SER A 150 1.58 0.79 13.90
C SER A 150 0.51 0.84 12.81
N ASN A 151 0.84 1.43 11.66
CA ASN A 151 -0.10 1.64 10.55
C ASN A 151 0.54 1.27 9.22
N ILE A 152 -0.27 0.76 8.29
CA ILE A 152 0.16 0.37 6.96
C ILE A 152 -0.73 1.07 5.93
N VAL A 153 -0.13 1.62 4.88
CA VAL A 153 -0.87 2.11 3.72
C VAL A 153 -0.38 1.40 2.45
N LEU A 154 -1.29 0.72 1.75
CA LEU A 154 -1.01 0.10 0.46
C LEU A 154 -1.20 1.16 -0.62
N MET A 155 -0.21 2.08 -0.71
CA MET A 155 -0.18 3.23 -1.61
C MET A 155 1.17 3.37 -2.33
N GLY A 156 2.00 2.34 -2.25
CA GLY A 156 3.26 2.23 -2.97
C GLY A 156 3.07 1.87 -4.44
N SER A 157 4.01 1.16 -5.02
CA SER A 157 3.91 0.71 -6.41
C SER A 157 2.87 -0.40 -6.55
N GLY A 158 1.99 -0.27 -7.56
CA GLY A 158 0.97 -1.26 -7.89
C GLY A 158 -0.45 -0.85 -7.55
N GLU A 159 -1.40 -1.65 -8.07
CA GLU A 159 -2.82 -1.60 -7.72
C GLU A 159 -3.13 -2.80 -6.80
N PRO A 160 -3.44 -2.58 -5.52
CA PRO A 160 -3.65 -3.68 -4.59
C PRO A 160 -4.75 -4.65 -5.01
N LEU A 161 -5.85 -4.16 -5.58
CA LEU A 161 -6.96 -5.00 -5.99
C LEU A 161 -6.71 -5.74 -7.32
N ASP A 162 -5.66 -5.39 -8.05
CA ASP A 162 -5.15 -6.16 -9.20
C ASP A 162 -4.26 -7.33 -8.74
N ASN A 163 -3.69 -7.24 -7.54
CA ASN A 163 -2.97 -8.32 -6.84
C ASN A 163 -3.81 -8.89 -5.69
N TYR A 164 -5.09 -9.10 -5.92
CA TYR A 164 -6.10 -9.33 -4.88
C TYR A 164 -5.76 -10.46 -3.91
N ASP A 165 -5.46 -11.66 -4.42
CA ASP A 165 -5.28 -12.84 -3.59
C ASP A 165 -4.06 -12.71 -2.64
N ASN A 166 -2.93 -12.22 -3.16
CA ASN A 166 -1.74 -11.97 -2.34
C ASN A 166 -1.97 -10.85 -1.31
N VAL A 167 -2.70 -9.80 -1.69
CA VAL A 167 -3.04 -8.70 -0.77
C VAL A 167 -3.98 -9.19 0.34
N MET A 168 -4.99 -10.00 0.02
CA MET A 168 -5.87 -10.58 1.05
C MET A 168 -5.08 -11.49 2.00
N LYS A 169 -4.18 -12.33 1.47
CA LYS A 169 -3.29 -13.17 2.27
C LYS A 169 -2.34 -12.33 3.14
N PHE A 170 -1.78 -11.26 2.60
CA PHE A 170 -0.98 -10.29 3.38
C PHE A 170 -1.77 -9.69 4.55
N LEU A 171 -3.03 -9.27 4.31
CA LEU A 171 -3.90 -8.72 5.36
C LEU A 171 -4.18 -9.75 6.47
N GLU A 172 -4.34 -11.03 6.11
CA GLU A 172 -4.45 -12.13 7.07
C GLU A 172 -3.17 -12.27 7.91
N LEU A 173 -2.02 -12.36 7.26
CA LEU A 173 -0.72 -12.58 7.91
C LEU A 173 -0.32 -11.43 8.83
N VAL A 174 -0.47 -10.18 8.40
CA VAL A 174 -0.07 -9.00 9.16
C VAL A 174 -0.99 -8.73 10.36
N ASN A 175 -2.26 -9.15 10.26
CA ASN A 175 -3.26 -9.01 11.33
C ASN A 175 -3.18 -10.13 12.36
N ALA A 176 -2.58 -11.28 12.02
CA ALA A 176 -2.52 -12.45 12.88
C ALA A 176 -1.84 -12.14 14.24
N ASP A 177 -2.40 -12.67 15.32
CA ASP A 177 -1.93 -12.46 16.70
C ASP A 177 -0.54 -13.06 17.00
N TYR A 178 -0.18 -14.10 16.24
CA TYR A 178 1.15 -14.70 16.27
C TYR A 178 2.20 -13.92 15.48
N GLY A 179 1.75 -12.98 14.62
CA GLY A 179 2.59 -12.17 13.74
C GLY A 179 2.82 -10.75 14.26
N LEU A 180 2.73 -9.77 13.37
CA LEU A 180 2.87 -8.34 13.72
C LEU A 180 1.68 -7.78 14.48
N ASN A 181 0.52 -8.45 14.42
CA ASN A 181 -0.72 -8.08 15.10
C ASN A 181 -1.11 -6.62 14.83
N ILE A 182 -1.10 -6.21 13.56
CA ILE A 182 -1.56 -4.90 13.12
C ILE A 182 -3.02 -5.04 12.71
N GLY A 183 -3.92 -4.47 13.51
CA GLY A 183 -5.36 -4.58 13.29
C GLY A 183 -5.80 -3.95 11.96
N GLN A 184 -6.80 -4.54 11.30
CA GLN A 184 -7.28 -4.09 9.99
C GLN A 184 -7.63 -2.59 9.93
N ARG A 185 -8.12 -2.00 11.05
CA ARG A 185 -8.44 -0.57 11.16
C ARG A 185 -7.22 0.36 11.08
N HIS A 186 -6.04 -0.19 11.26
CA HIS A 186 -4.76 0.50 11.08
C HIS A 186 -4.15 0.31 9.69
N ILE A 187 -4.91 -0.32 8.79
CA ILE A 187 -4.47 -0.58 7.41
C ILE A 187 -5.37 0.19 6.46
N THR A 188 -4.76 0.98 5.58
CA THR A 188 -5.45 1.66 4.48
C THR A 188 -5.09 0.98 3.17
N LEU A 189 -6.10 0.51 2.46
CA LEU A 189 -5.97 -0.03 1.12
C LEU A 189 -6.48 0.99 0.11
N SER A 190 -5.59 1.47 -0.76
CA SER A 190 -5.97 2.41 -1.82
C SER A 190 -6.16 1.66 -3.14
N THR A 191 -7.20 2.03 -3.89
CA THR A 191 -7.48 1.45 -5.20
C THR A 191 -7.94 2.50 -6.20
N CYS A 192 -7.61 2.29 -7.46
CA CYS A 192 -8.13 3.09 -8.57
C CYS A 192 -9.61 2.77 -8.91
N GLY A 193 -10.26 1.86 -8.17
CA GLY A 193 -11.69 1.57 -8.30
C GLY A 193 -12.01 0.33 -9.14
N LEU A 194 -11.38 -0.81 -8.83
CA LEU A 194 -11.74 -2.11 -9.41
C LEU A 194 -13.06 -2.61 -8.76
N VAL A 195 -14.18 -2.17 -9.33
CA VAL A 195 -15.55 -2.36 -8.80
C VAL A 195 -15.87 -3.79 -8.34
N PRO A 196 -15.59 -4.86 -9.11
CA PRO A 196 -15.88 -6.23 -8.65
C PRO A 196 -15.11 -6.60 -7.39
N LYS A 197 -13.86 -6.14 -7.26
CA LYS A 197 -13.01 -6.46 -6.10
C LYS A 197 -13.39 -5.66 -4.86
N ILE A 198 -13.89 -4.43 -5.03
CA ILE A 198 -14.47 -3.65 -3.92
C ILE A 198 -15.69 -4.38 -3.35
N ARG A 199 -16.58 -4.91 -4.20
CA ARG A 199 -17.74 -5.69 -3.76
C ARG A 199 -17.33 -6.99 -3.07
N GLU A 200 -16.33 -7.71 -3.60
CA GLU A 200 -15.80 -8.93 -2.96
C GLU A 200 -15.22 -8.65 -1.56
N MET A 201 -14.52 -7.51 -1.38
CA MET A 201 -14.06 -7.08 -0.05
C MET A 201 -15.21 -6.75 0.90
N ALA A 202 -16.30 -6.15 0.38
CA ALA A 202 -17.50 -5.86 1.15
C ALA A 202 -18.18 -7.17 1.62
N ASP A 203 -18.30 -8.17 0.75
CA ASP A 203 -18.87 -9.49 1.08
C ASP A 203 -18.05 -10.23 2.15
N LYS A 204 -16.73 -10.01 2.19
CA LYS A 204 -15.84 -10.52 3.24
C LYS A 204 -15.84 -9.66 4.52
N GLU A 205 -16.65 -8.61 4.58
CA GLU A 205 -16.77 -7.67 5.71
C GLU A 205 -15.43 -7.12 6.20
N MET A 206 -14.50 -6.87 5.27
CA MET A 206 -13.15 -6.40 5.58
C MET A 206 -13.18 -5.06 6.32
N GLN A 207 -12.46 -4.97 7.44
CA GLN A 207 -12.46 -3.78 8.31
C GLN A 207 -11.35 -2.78 8.01
N VAL A 208 -10.64 -2.93 6.90
CA VAL A 208 -9.63 -1.97 6.44
C VAL A 208 -10.23 -0.62 6.09
N THR A 209 -9.45 0.44 6.14
CA THR A 209 -9.86 1.72 5.58
C THR A 209 -9.70 1.66 4.06
N LEU A 210 -10.82 1.67 3.35
CA LEU A 210 -10.80 1.66 1.89
C LEU A 210 -10.66 3.10 1.37
N ALA A 211 -9.59 3.35 0.60
CA ALA A 211 -9.33 4.63 -0.05
C ALA A 211 -9.52 4.50 -1.57
N ILE A 212 -10.35 5.35 -2.14
CA ILE A 212 -10.66 5.34 -3.58
C ILE A 212 -9.95 6.49 -4.26
N SER A 213 -9.05 6.19 -5.17
CA SER A 213 -8.45 7.14 -6.10
C SER A 213 -9.48 7.62 -7.12
N LEU A 214 -10.23 8.69 -6.75
CA LEU A 214 -11.30 9.24 -7.58
C LEU A 214 -10.76 10.23 -8.60
N HIS A 215 -10.06 11.26 -8.14
CA HIS A 215 -9.28 12.28 -8.86
C HIS A 215 -10.04 13.11 -9.92
N ALA A 216 -11.33 12.86 -10.15
CA ALA A 216 -12.16 13.63 -11.07
C ALA A 216 -13.63 13.56 -10.66
N VAL A 217 -14.45 14.45 -11.22
CA VAL A 217 -15.89 14.59 -10.92
C VAL A 217 -16.80 14.18 -12.06
N SER A 218 -16.21 13.85 -13.22
CA SER A 218 -16.90 13.29 -14.37
C SER A 218 -16.06 12.20 -15.03
N ASP A 219 -16.73 11.26 -15.70
CA ASP A 219 -16.04 10.16 -16.39
C ASP A 219 -15.14 10.69 -17.50
N GLU A 220 -15.55 11.74 -18.22
CA GLU A 220 -14.75 12.37 -19.28
C GLU A 220 -13.42 12.87 -18.71
N LYS A 221 -13.46 13.67 -17.62
CA LYS A 221 -12.25 14.16 -16.96
C LYS A 221 -11.42 12.99 -16.42
N ARG A 222 -12.05 12.00 -15.78
CA ARG A 222 -11.36 10.86 -15.18
C ARG A 222 -10.60 10.04 -16.23
N LYS A 223 -11.20 9.78 -17.39
CA LYS A 223 -10.57 9.08 -18.53
C LYS A 223 -9.29 9.78 -19.01
N THR A 224 -9.21 11.11 -18.91
CA THR A 224 -8.01 11.84 -19.35
C THR A 224 -6.79 11.60 -18.46
N ILE A 225 -6.97 11.27 -17.19
CA ILE A 225 -5.89 11.09 -16.20
C ILE A 225 -5.76 9.65 -15.67
N MET A 226 -6.85 8.86 -15.74
CA MET A 226 -6.92 7.47 -15.25
C MET A 226 -7.58 6.56 -16.27
N PRO A 227 -6.82 5.78 -17.05
CA PRO A 227 -7.37 4.90 -18.10
C PRO A 227 -8.40 3.87 -17.61
N ILE A 228 -8.34 3.46 -16.32
CA ILE A 228 -9.32 2.55 -15.73
C ILE A 228 -10.75 3.07 -15.81
N ALA A 229 -10.95 4.38 -15.94
CA ALA A 229 -12.26 5.01 -16.13
C ALA A 229 -12.95 4.62 -17.44
N ASN A 230 -12.23 4.03 -18.39
CA ASN A 230 -12.85 3.41 -19.57
C ASN A 230 -13.58 2.09 -19.22
N LYS A 231 -13.27 1.47 -18.09
CA LYS A 231 -13.85 0.20 -17.67
C LYS A 231 -14.90 0.38 -16.57
N TYR A 232 -14.70 1.33 -15.66
CA TYR A 232 -15.59 1.58 -14.52
C TYR A 232 -15.87 3.07 -14.40
N SER A 233 -17.18 3.42 -14.47
CA SER A 233 -17.67 4.79 -14.29
C SER A 233 -17.61 5.22 -12.83
N ILE A 234 -17.70 6.53 -12.60
CA ILE A 234 -17.80 7.08 -11.24
C ILE A 234 -19.05 6.56 -10.52
N SER A 235 -20.18 6.43 -11.24
CA SER A 235 -21.42 5.88 -10.65
C SER A 235 -21.22 4.48 -10.12
N GLU A 236 -20.64 3.56 -10.92
CA GLU A 236 -20.37 2.18 -10.49
C GLU A 236 -19.43 2.11 -9.29
N ILE A 237 -18.42 3.01 -9.23
CA ILE A 237 -17.51 3.12 -8.09
C ILE A 237 -18.26 3.57 -6.84
N LEU A 238 -19.10 4.62 -6.94
CA LEU A 238 -19.87 5.11 -5.80
C LEU A 238 -20.90 4.09 -5.30
N GLU A 239 -21.54 3.34 -6.19
CA GLU A 239 -22.42 2.23 -5.83
C GLU A 239 -21.68 1.14 -5.06
N ALA A 240 -20.46 0.76 -5.53
CA ALA A 240 -19.62 -0.21 -4.82
C ALA A 240 -19.15 0.32 -3.46
N CYS A 241 -18.88 1.61 -3.35
CA CYS A 241 -18.54 2.26 -2.08
C CYS A 241 -19.72 2.24 -1.10
N ASN A 242 -20.92 2.56 -1.55
CA ASN A 242 -22.13 2.46 -0.73
C ASN A 242 -22.37 1.02 -0.24
N TYR A 243 -22.21 0.04 -1.12
CA TYR A 243 -22.29 -1.37 -0.77
C TYR A 243 -21.24 -1.76 0.29
N TYR A 244 -20.00 -1.28 0.14
CA TYR A 244 -18.95 -1.49 1.15
C TYR A 244 -19.30 -0.85 2.50
N ILE A 245 -19.84 0.37 2.50
CA ILE A 245 -20.30 1.06 3.72
C ILE A 245 -21.43 0.27 4.38
N GLU A 246 -22.43 -0.18 3.61
CA GLU A 246 -23.56 -0.97 4.10
C GLU A 246 -23.10 -2.26 4.79
N LYS A 247 -22.19 -3.01 4.18
CA LYS A 247 -21.69 -4.28 4.71
C LYS A 247 -20.76 -4.12 5.92
N THR A 248 -19.94 -3.09 5.93
CA THR A 248 -18.83 -2.98 6.91
C THR A 248 -19.05 -1.92 7.98
N GLY A 249 -19.95 -0.96 7.76
CA GLY A 249 -20.08 0.24 8.57
C GLY A 249 -18.86 1.19 8.49
N ARG A 250 -17.91 0.94 7.57
CA ARG A 250 -16.66 1.68 7.48
C ARG A 250 -16.80 2.89 6.57
N ARG A 251 -16.21 4.02 7.01
CA ARG A 251 -16.09 5.24 6.22
C ARG A 251 -15.14 5.02 5.04
N ILE A 252 -15.54 5.46 3.84
CA ILE A 252 -14.68 5.52 2.66
C ILE A 252 -13.83 6.79 2.69
N THR A 253 -12.58 6.68 2.25
CA THR A 253 -11.74 7.85 1.96
C THR A 253 -11.64 8.03 0.45
N PHE A 254 -11.99 9.21 -0.08
CA PHE A 254 -11.74 9.54 -1.47
C PHE A 254 -10.44 10.33 -1.59
N GLU A 255 -9.47 9.76 -2.28
CA GLU A 255 -8.23 10.45 -2.64
C GLU A 255 -8.49 11.31 -3.88
N TYR A 256 -8.20 12.60 -3.79
CA TYR A 256 -8.42 13.55 -4.88
C TYR A 256 -7.16 14.39 -5.11
N SER A 257 -6.38 14.01 -6.11
CA SER A 257 -5.18 14.76 -6.52
C SER A 257 -5.61 16.05 -7.21
N LEU A 258 -5.25 17.17 -6.62
CA LEU A 258 -5.48 18.51 -7.20
C LEU A 258 -4.40 18.82 -8.22
N VAL A 259 -4.79 18.90 -9.49
CA VAL A 259 -3.94 19.23 -10.64
C VAL A 259 -4.38 20.57 -11.21
N SER A 260 -3.46 21.53 -11.21
CA SER A 260 -3.74 22.89 -11.66
C SER A 260 -4.30 22.93 -13.08
N GLY A 261 -5.45 23.59 -13.25
CA GLY A 261 -6.12 23.76 -14.52
C GLY A 261 -6.81 22.50 -15.08
N VAL A 262 -6.80 21.37 -14.34
CA VAL A 262 -7.43 20.12 -14.79
C VAL A 262 -8.69 19.80 -13.98
N ASN A 263 -8.56 19.75 -12.65
CA ASN A 263 -9.63 19.28 -11.75
C ASN A 263 -9.73 20.07 -10.44
N ASP A 264 -9.13 21.24 -10.35
CA ASP A 264 -8.97 22.04 -9.14
C ASP A 264 -9.89 23.28 -9.09
N THR A 265 -10.86 23.38 -10.00
CA THR A 265 -11.76 24.52 -10.07
C THR A 265 -12.83 24.48 -8.96
N LYS A 266 -13.39 25.65 -8.64
CA LYS A 266 -14.53 25.74 -7.71
C LYS A 266 -15.74 24.94 -8.19
N GLU A 267 -15.96 24.85 -9.50
CA GLU A 267 -17.04 24.05 -10.09
C GLU A 267 -16.78 22.54 -9.91
N ASP A 268 -15.53 22.10 -10.00
CA ASP A 268 -15.16 20.73 -9.66
C ASP A 268 -15.45 20.42 -8.18
N ALA A 269 -15.10 21.34 -7.28
CA ALA A 269 -15.41 21.21 -5.85
C ALA A 269 -16.92 21.11 -5.57
N LYS A 270 -17.75 21.94 -6.25
CA LYS A 270 -19.21 21.85 -6.14
C LYS A 270 -19.75 20.51 -6.67
N SER A 271 -19.21 20.04 -7.78
CA SER A 271 -19.61 18.77 -8.39
C SER A 271 -19.23 17.59 -7.49
N LEU A 272 -18.02 17.57 -6.93
CA LEU A 272 -17.59 16.57 -5.95
C LEU A 272 -18.47 16.62 -4.69
N GLY A 273 -18.78 17.82 -4.19
CA GLY A 273 -19.68 17.98 -3.05
C GLY A 273 -21.08 17.41 -3.30
N ARG A 274 -21.63 17.59 -4.51
CA ARG A 274 -22.92 16.98 -4.90
C ARG A 274 -22.86 15.48 -4.99
N LEU A 275 -21.80 14.93 -5.60
CA LEU A 275 -21.58 13.48 -5.75
C LEU A 275 -21.49 12.74 -4.41
N LEU A 276 -20.85 13.36 -3.41
CA LEU A 276 -20.55 12.71 -2.13
C LEU A 276 -21.52 13.12 -1.00
N LYS A 277 -22.48 14.00 -1.27
CA LYS A 277 -23.43 14.47 -0.26
C LYS A 277 -24.19 13.32 0.38
N GLY A 278 -24.11 13.22 1.70
CA GLY A 278 -24.83 12.19 2.48
C GLY A 278 -24.13 10.83 2.55
N MET A 279 -23.02 10.63 1.83
CA MET A 279 -22.23 9.41 1.93
C MET A 279 -21.34 9.45 3.19
N LEU A 280 -21.17 8.32 3.87
CA LEU A 280 -20.22 8.17 4.97
C LEU A 280 -18.81 8.16 4.42
N CYS A 281 -18.24 9.33 4.16
CA CYS A 281 -16.94 9.46 3.52
C CYS A 281 -16.10 10.61 4.09
N HIS A 282 -14.84 10.63 3.68
CA HIS A 282 -13.88 11.70 3.87
C HIS A 282 -13.15 11.94 2.55
N VAL A 283 -12.84 13.19 2.22
CA VAL A 283 -12.02 13.53 1.05
C VAL A 283 -10.63 13.93 1.49
N ASN A 284 -9.63 13.26 0.95
CA ASN A 284 -8.24 13.59 1.14
C ASN A 284 -7.72 14.34 -0.10
N LEU A 285 -7.60 15.66 0.00
CA LEU A 285 -7.10 16.50 -1.08
C LEU A 285 -5.57 16.39 -1.13
N ILE A 286 -5.03 15.96 -2.24
CA ILE A 286 -3.61 15.76 -2.45
C ILE A 286 -3.14 16.78 -3.50
N PRO A 287 -2.43 17.85 -3.12
CA PRO A 287 -1.73 18.64 -4.12
C PRO A 287 -0.80 17.73 -4.92
N VAL A 288 -0.94 17.70 -6.26
CA VAL A 288 -0.16 16.77 -7.08
C VAL A 288 1.34 16.94 -6.85
N ASN A 289 2.04 15.82 -6.68
CA ASN A 289 3.50 15.83 -6.65
C ASN A 289 4.02 15.83 -8.09
N GLU A 290 4.83 16.81 -8.43
CA GLU A 290 5.38 16.93 -9.77
C GLU A 290 6.35 15.80 -10.05
N ILE A 291 6.25 15.20 -11.23
CA ILE A 291 7.21 14.23 -11.75
C ILE A 291 7.77 14.76 -13.08
N LYS A 292 9.02 14.42 -13.36
CA LYS A 292 9.73 14.96 -14.54
C LYS A 292 9.09 14.58 -15.88
N GLU A 293 8.31 13.50 -15.88
CA GLU A 293 7.76 12.88 -17.08
C GLU A 293 6.39 13.39 -17.50
N ASN A 294 5.80 14.33 -16.74
CA ASN A 294 4.54 14.96 -17.11
C ASN A 294 4.54 16.48 -16.78
N GLU A 295 3.59 17.20 -17.36
CA GLU A 295 3.44 18.65 -17.21
C GLU A 295 2.45 19.04 -16.10
N PHE A 296 2.00 18.10 -15.27
CA PHE A 296 1.04 18.39 -14.20
C PHE A 296 1.66 19.25 -13.13
N LYS A 297 0.97 20.36 -12.82
CA LYS A 297 1.43 21.35 -11.84
C LYS A 297 0.56 21.32 -10.59
N LYS A 298 1.19 21.64 -9.47
CA LYS A 298 0.55 21.79 -8.17
C LYS A 298 -0.42 22.97 -8.19
N SER A 299 -1.63 22.79 -7.66
CA SER A 299 -2.61 23.85 -7.47
C SER A 299 -2.11 24.89 -6.48
N THR A 300 -2.54 26.16 -6.64
CA THR A 300 -2.16 27.21 -5.70
C THR A 300 -2.81 27.00 -4.33
N LYS A 301 -2.20 27.54 -3.27
CA LYS A 301 -2.78 27.50 -1.91
C LYS A 301 -4.22 28.04 -1.89
N LYS A 302 -4.48 29.13 -2.62
CA LYS A 302 -5.81 29.74 -2.74
C LYS A 302 -6.84 28.82 -3.37
N ASP A 303 -6.46 28.09 -4.43
CA ASP A 303 -7.36 27.15 -5.09
C ASP A 303 -7.66 25.94 -4.19
N ILE A 304 -6.64 25.42 -3.50
CA ILE A 304 -6.79 24.34 -2.52
C ILE A 304 -7.75 24.76 -1.39
N GLU A 305 -7.57 25.95 -0.81
CA GLU A 305 -8.44 26.48 0.25
C GLU A 305 -9.87 26.72 -0.27
N THR A 306 -10.02 27.23 -1.48
CA THR A 306 -11.33 27.43 -2.13
C THR A 306 -12.03 26.10 -2.33
N PHE A 307 -11.32 25.08 -2.81
CA PHE A 307 -11.82 23.72 -3.00
C PHE A 307 -12.29 23.11 -1.66
N LEU A 308 -11.42 23.16 -0.65
CA LEU A 308 -11.69 22.65 0.69
C LEU A 308 -12.94 23.31 1.31
N ASN A 309 -13.01 24.65 1.27
CA ASN A 309 -14.13 25.41 1.83
C ASN A 309 -15.42 25.15 1.06
N THR A 310 -15.35 24.94 -0.26
CA THR A 310 -16.52 24.58 -1.06
C THR A 310 -17.07 23.22 -0.65
N LEU A 311 -16.23 22.18 -0.47
CA LEU A 311 -16.69 20.86 0.00
C LEU A 311 -17.43 20.95 1.35
N LYS A 312 -16.92 21.75 2.28
CA LYS A 312 -17.55 21.96 3.59
C LYS A 312 -18.99 22.51 3.45
N THR A 313 -19.28 23.34 2.45
CA THR A 313 -20.67 23.86 2.24
C THR A 313 -21.65 22.77 1.82
N TYR A 314 -21.17 21.62 1.33
CA TYR A 314 -21.99 20.43 1.00
C TYR A 314 -22.04 19.40 2.14
N GLY A 315 -21.43 19.72 3.30
CA GLY A 315 -21.34 18.78 4.44
C GLY A 315 -20.36 17.62 4.20
N VAL A 316 -19.45 17.77 3.26
CA VAL A 316 -18.40 16.76 2.97
C VAL A 316 -17.15 17.10 3.77
N GLU A 317 -16.76 16.19 4.67
CA GLU A 317 -15.50 16.33 5.41
C GLU A 317 -14.32 16.17 4.46
N ALA A 318 -13.38 17.11 4.51
CA ALA A 318 -12.18 17.06 3.69
C ALA A 318 -10.97 17.58 4.45
N THR A 319 -9.79 17.05 4.14
CA THR A 319 -8.49 17.53 4.63
C THR A 319 -7.50 17.65 3.48
N VAL A 320 -6.54 18.54 3.62
CA VAL A 320 -5.40 18.62 2.69
C VAL A 320 -4.29 17.74 3.26
N ARG A 321 -3.86 16.77 2.46
CA ARG A 321 -2.80 15.83 2.85
C ARG A 321 -1.48 16.58 2.98
N ARG A 322 -0.82 16.38 4.12
CA ARG A 322 0.54 16.86 4.30
C ARG A 322 1.48 16.08 3.37
N GLU A 323 2.27 16.79 2.62
CA GLU A 323 3.35 16.22 1.81
C GLU A 323 4.46 15.74 2.76
N MET A 324 4.94 14.52 2.54
CA MET A 324 5.98 13.88 3.36
C MET A 324 7.07 13.36 2.43
N GLY A 325 8.35 13.63 2.78
CA GLY A 325 9.50 13.12 2.05
C GLY A 325 9.63 13.64 0.62
N SER A 326 9.20 14.87 0.35
CA SER A 326 9.30 15.48 -0.98
C SER A 326 10.75 15.67 -1.43
N ASP A 327 11.64 16.03 -0.50
CA ASP A 327 13.08 16.23 -0.72
C ASP A 327 13.82 14.95 -1.15
N ILE A 328 13.26 13.78 -0.83
CA ILE A 328 13.80 12.45 -1.18
C ILE A 328 12.96 11.70 -2.22
N ASN A 329 12.01 12.37 -2.89
CA ASN A 329 11.06 11.75 -3.83
C ASN A 329 10.32 10.55 -3.22
N ALA A 330 9.86 10.67 -1.98
CA ALA A 330 9.10 9.65 -1.27
C ALA A 330 7.59 9.93 -1.20
N ALA A 331 7.14 11.03 -1.77
CA ALA A 331 5.72 11.40 -1.77
C ALA A 331 4.90 10.50 -2.72
N CYS A 332 3.58 10.50 -2.52
CA CYS A 332 2.66 9.69 -3.34
C CYS A 332 2.82 9.97 -4.84
N GLY A 333 2.85 8.90 -5.62
CA GLY A 333 3.03 8.96 -7.08
C GLY A 333 4.49 9.12 -7.54
N GLN A 334 5.46 9.24 -6.64
CA GLN A 334 6.87 9.44 -6.98
C GLN A 334 7.72 8.16 -6.94
N LEU A 335 7.19 7.06 -6.38
CA LEU A 335 7.93 5.79 -6.30
C LEU A 335 8.14 5.19 -7.69
N ARG A 336 9.38 4.79 -7.98
CA ARG A 336 9.82 4.40 -9.32
C ARG A 336 10.58 3.09 -9.31
N ARG A 337 10.57 2.41 -10.45
CA ARG A 337 11.48 1.31 -10.78
C ARG A 337 12.84 1.81 -11.30
N SER A 338 12.95 3.08 -11.68
CA SER A 338 14.06 3.65 -12.47
C SER A 338 15.41 3.78 -11.74
N TYR A 339 15.51 3.41 -10.46
CA TYR A 339 16.79 3.41 -9.74
C TYR A 339 17.82 2.47 -10.41
N ILE A 340 17.37 1.38 -11.01
CA ILE A 340 18.20 0.40 -11.74
C ILE A 340 18.96 1.07 -12.90
N LYS A 341 18.29 1.95 -13.65
CA LYS A 341 18.90 2.64 -14.82
C LYS A 341 19.91 3.72 -14.43
N SER A 342 19.70 4.40 -13.29
CA SER A 342 20.54 5.53 -12.90
C SER A 342 21.93 5.13 -12.38
N LYS A 343 22.10 3.89 -11.88
CA LYS A 343 23.37 3.36 -11.37
C LYS A 343 24.01 2.30 -12.25
N GLY A 344 23.50 2.05 -13.47
CA GLY A 344 24.11 1.09 -14.41
C GLY A 344 24.06 -0.37 -13.94
N LEU A 345 23.24 -0.68 -12.98
CA LEU A 345 22.97 -2.06 -12.54
C LEU A 345 22.21 -2.77 -13.67
N LYS A 346 22.86 -3.74 -14.32
CA LYS A 346 22.22 -4.63 -15.28
C LYS A 346 21.36 -5.63 -14.49
N LEU A 347 20.12 -5.79 -14.93
CA LEU A 347 19.26 -6.92 -14.56
C LEU A 347 19.85 -8.22 -15.04
#